data_c20b978c98e1a432c0dd1b6f8e20746a
#
_entry.id   c20b978c98e1a432c0dd1b6f8e20746a
#
_cell.length_a   1.000
_cell.length_b   1.000
_cell.length_c   1.000
_cell.angle_alpha   90.00
_cell.angle_beta   90.00
_cell.angle_gamma   90.00
#
_symmetry.space_group_name_H-M   'P 1'
#
loop_
_entity.id
_entity.type
_entity.pdbx_description
1 polymer ?
#
loop_
_entity_poly.entity_id
_entity_poly.type
_entity_poly.pdbx_seq_one_letter_code
_entity_poly.pdbx_strand_id
1 'polypeptide(L)'
;MNMEIRLAQPDEYETIAAIWYESATQMDGGAPALDDPSTLSDRIIRSVEKGWCLNVAVADGHIVGLLATIPEDSILDQLFVAPEAQCQGIGAALLDKAKQQLATGFTLRTPVTNVAGHRFYERHGLRVIQDTAHPITGAPVRRFGWRQQATEG
;
A
#
# COMPACT_ATOMS: atom_id res chain seq x y z
N MET A 1 18.94 -11.45 -2.81
CA MET A 1 17.62 -11.76 -2.22
C MET A 1 16.71 -12.27 -3.32
N ASN A 2 16.12 -13.43 -3.11
CA ASN A 2 15.19 -14.01 -4.07
C ASN A 2 13.79 -13.49 -3.74
N MET A 3 13.28 -12.56 -4.54
CA MET A 3 11.99 -11.92 -4.30
C MET A 3 11.05 -12.07 -5.49
N GLU A 4 9.78 -12.34 -5.20
CA GLU A 4 8.72 -12.27 -6.21
C GLU A 4 7.52 -11.51 -5.66
N ILE A 5 6.72 -10.96 -6.57
CA ILE A 5 5.45 -10.34 -6.25
C ILE A 5 4.37 -11.12 -6.98
N ARG A 6 3.38 -11.60 -6.23
CA ARG A 6 2.31 -12.44 -6.74
C ARG A 6 1.00 -12.15 -6.04
N LEU A 7 -0.10 -12.66 -6.60
CA LEU A 7 -1.40 -12.56 -5.92
C LEU A 7 -1.37 -13.32 -4.60
N ALA A 8 -2.00 -12.72 -3.59
CA ALA A 8 -2.16 -13.34 -2.29
C ALA A 8 -3.15 -14.50 -2.35
N GLN A 9 -2.93 -15.52 -1.52
CA GLN A 9 -3.84 -16.63 -1.35
C GLN A 9 -4.66 -16.44 -0.07
N PRO A 10 -5.89 -16.98 0.00
CA PRO A 10 -6.73 -16.81 1.19
C PRO A 10 -6.10 -17.30 2.50
N ASP A 11 -5.30 -18.36 2.45
CA ASP A 11 -4.60 -18.86 3.64
C ASP A 11 -3.46 -17.96 4.13
N GLU A 12 -3.17 -16.90 3.38
CA GLU A 12 -2.13 -15.93 3.73
C GLU A 12 -2.68 -14.65 4.37
N TYR A 13 -4.00 -14.49 4.43
CA TYR A 13 -4.61 -13.23 4.88
C TYR A 13 -4.28 -12.90 6.33
N GLU A 14 -4.15 -13.88 7.20
CA GLU A 14 -3.77 -13.64 8.60
C GLU A 14 -2.34 -13.08 8.69
N THR A 15 -1.41 -13.63 7.91
CA THR A 15 -0.03 -13.11 7.84
C THR A 15 0.01 -11.70 7.29
N ILE A 16 -0.78 -11.43 6.25
CA ILE A 16 -0.88 -10.10 5.64
C ILE A 16 -1.45 -9.11 6.67
N ALA A 17 -2.48 -9.49 7.40
CA ALA A 17 -3.08 -8.65 8.43
C ALA A 17 -2.08 -8.30 9.53
N ALA A 18 -1.25 -9.26 9.94
CA ALA A 18 -0.21 -9.03 10.94
C ALA A 18 0.83 -8.02 10.45
N ILE A 19 1.27 -8.15 9.20
CA ILE A 19 2.23 -7.21 8.59
C ILE A 19 1.60 -5.82 8.48
N TRP A 20 0.37 -5.73 8.03
CA TRP A 20 -0.36 -4.47 7.94
C TRP A 20 -0.43 -3.78 9.30
N TYR A 21 -0.89 -4.50 10.32
CA TYR A 21 -1.01 -3.97 11.67
C TYR A 21 0.34 -3.47 12.20
N GLU A 22 1.37 -4.29 12.12
CA GLU A 22 2.70 -3.96 12.62
C GLU A 22 3.30 -2.75 11.88
N SER A 23 3.20 -2.76 10.55
CA SER A 23 3.76 -1.68 9.72
C SER A 23 3.02 -0.36 9.93
N ALA A 24 1.70 -0.40 10.02
CA ALA A 24 0.90 0.81 10.19
C ALA A 24 1.09 1.42 11.59
N THR A 25 1.24 0.59 12.63
CA THR A 25 1.48 1.10 13.98
C THR A 25 2.86 1.71 14.15
N GLN A 26 3.84 1.29 13.33
CA GLN A 26 5.19 1.84 13.35
C GLN A 26 5.40 2.98 12.35
N MET A 27 4.41 3.27 11.53
CA MET A 27 4.47 4.38 10.58
C MET A 27 4.56 5.72 11.32
N ASP A 28 5.24 6.71 10.72
CA ASP A 28 5.31 8.06 11.27
C ASP A 28 3.90 8.60 11.57
N GLY A 29 3.66 9.00 12.81
CA GLY A 29 2.35 9.45 13.26
C GLY A 29 1.38 8.34 13.60
N GLY A 30 1.76 7.08 13.38
CA GLY A 30 0.91 5.92 13.61
C GLY A 30 -0.28 5.86 12.66
N ALA A 31 -1.17 4.92 12.89
CA ALA A 31 -2.42 4.78 12.13
C ALA A 31 -3.59 4.84 13.11
N PRO A 32 -4.20 6.02 13.28
CA PRO A 32 -5.35 6.13 14.17
C PRO A 32 -6.50 5.28 13.63
N ALA A 33 -7.27 4.68 14.52
CA ALA A 33 -8.42 3.84 14.19
C ALA A 33 -8.08 2.54 13.43
N LEU A 34 -6.85 2.03 13.59
CA LEU A 34 -6.49 0.73 13.04
C LEU A 34 -7.01 -0.38 13.96
N ASP A 35 -7.75 -1.30 13.37
CA ASP A 35 -8.28 -2.47 14.06
C ASP A 35 -7.17 -3.46 14.43
N ASP A 36 -7.46 -4.40 15.34
CA ASP A 36 -6.50 -5.45 15.67
C ASP A 36 -6.29 -6.41 14.47
N PRO A 37 -5.26 -7.28 14.51
CA PRO A 37 -4.97 -8.16 13.36
C PRO A 37 -6.12 -9.07 12.94
N SER A 38 -6.93 -9.57 13.89
CA SER A 38 -8.05 -10.45 13.53
C SER A 38 -9.14 -9.70 12.78
N THR A 39 -9.44 -8.46 13.20
CA THR A 39 -10.39 -7.59 12.52
C THR A 39 -9.88 -7.20 11.14
N LEU A 40 -8.56 -6.93 11.01
CA LEU A 40 -7.94 -6.66 9.71
C LEU A 40 -8.04 -7.86 8.78
N SER A 41 -7.87 -9.07 9.27
CA SER A 41 -8.04 -10.28 8.46
C SER A 41 -9.43 -10.35 7.85
N ASP A 42 -10.47 -10.10 8.64
CA ASP A 42 -11.85 -10.05 8.15
C ASP A 42 -12.07 -8.93 7.15
N ARG A 43 -11.44 -7.77 7.38
CA ARG A 43 -11.51 -6.63 6.48
C ARG A 43 -10.85 -6.94 5.13
N ILE A 44 -9.75 -7.69 5.12
CA ILE A 44 -9.10 -8.13 3.89
C ILE A 44 -10.05 -8.99 3.07
N ILE A 45 -10.70 -9.97 3.69
CA ILE A 45 -11.66 -10.85 3.02
C ILE A 45 -12.76 -10.02 2.35
N ARG A 46 -13.38 -9.11 3.08
CA ARG A 46 -14.44 -8.25 2.54
C ARG A 46 -13.94 -7.34 1.41
N SER A 47 -12.73 -6.81 1.55
CA SER A 47 -12.16 -5.91 0.55
C SER A 47 -11.87 -6.64 -0.76
N VAL A 48 -11.33 -7.86 -0.68
CA VAL A 48 -11.09 -8.69 -1.87
C VAL A 48 -12.40 -9.01 -2.58
N GLU A 49 -13.45 -9.34 -1.82
CA GLU A 49 -14.79 -9.59 -2.39
C GLU A 49 -15.34 -8.35 -3.09
N LYS A 50 -14.97 -7.15 -2.65
CA LYS A 50 -15.46 -5.89 -3.22
C LYS A 50 -14.59 -5.34 -4.36
N GLY A 51 -13.51 -6.03 -4.72
CA GLY A 51 -12.71 -5.63 -5.86
C GLY A 51 -11.25 -5.30 -5.58
N TRP A 52 -10.74 -5.51 -4.37
CA TRP A 52 -9.31 -5.38 -4.12
C TRP A 52 -8.53 -6.38 -4.96
N CYS A 53 -7.47 -5.88 -5.59
CA CYS A 53 -6.42 -6.74 -6.13
C CYS A 53 -5.30 -6.75 -5.08
N LEU A 54 -5.09 -7.88 -4.43
CA LEU A 54 -4.13 -8.00 -3.34
C LEU A 54 -2.94 -8.84 -3.77
N ASN A 55 -1.77 -8.19 -3.76
CA ASN A 55 -0.50 -8.85 -4.05
C ASN A 55 0.37 -8.90 -2.79
N VAL A 56 1.25 -9.89 -2.75
CA VAL A 56 2.26 -9.99 -1.70
C VAL A 56 3.65 -9.97 -2.32
N ALA A 57 4.60 -9.42 -1.59
CA ALA A 57 6.01 -9.58 -1.87
C ALA A 57 6.54 -10.72 -1.01
N VAL A 58 7.16 -11.70 -1.64
CA VAL A 58 7.72 -12.88 -0.98
C VAL A 58 9.23 -12.85 -1.18
N ALA A 59 9.98 -12.85 -0.09
CA ALA A 59 11.44 -12.88 -0.11
C ALA A 59 11.92 -14.10 0.65
N ASP A 60 12.69 -14.93 -0.02
CA ASP A 60 13.28 -16.15 0.57
C ASP A 60 12.23 -17.04 1.26
N GLY A 61 11.04 -17.16 0.64
CA GLY A 61 9.94 -17.98 1.12
C GLY A 61 9.03 -17.33 2.17
N HIS A 62 9.28 -16.08 2.55
CA HIS A 62 8.50 -15.37 3.55
C HIS A 62 7.79 -14.17 2.96
N ILE A 63 6.53 -13.94 3.37
CA ILE A 63 5.80 -12.72 2.99
C ILE A 63 6.44 -11.55 3.74
N VAL A 64 6.86 -10.52 2.99
CA VAL A 64 7.55 -9.34 3.54
C VAL A 64 6.86 -8.03 3.20
N GLY A 65 5.81 -8.06 2.41
CA GLY A 65 5.06 -6.85 2.07
C GLY A 65 3.76 -7.16 1.37
N LEU A 66 2.94 -6.12 1.23
CA LEU A 66 1.63 -6.23 0.57
C LEU A 66 1.33 -4.98 -0.26
N LEU A 67 0.54 -5.19 -1.29
CA LEU A 67 0.01 -4.14 -2.14
C LEU A 67 -1.46 -4.44 -2.42
N ALA A 68 -2.33 -3.51 -2.03
CA ALA A 68 -3.75 -3.60 -2.34
C ALA A 68 -4.14 -2.44 -3.26
N THR A 69 -4.66 -2.76 -4.43
CA THR A 69 -5.17 -1.77 -5.37
C THR A 69 -6.66 -1.98 -5.59
N ILE A 70 -7.33 -0.91 -6.00
CA ILE A 70 -8.72 -0.95 -6.45
C ILE A 70 -8.70 -0.56 -7.93
N PRO A 71 -8.54 -1.52 -8.84
CA PRO A 71 -8.35 -1.20 -10.27
C PRO A 71 -9.52 -0.43 -10.88
N GLU A 72 -10.73 -0.73 -10.47
CA GLU A 72 -11.93 -0.04 -10.98
C GLU A 72 -11.87 1.46 -10.73
N ASP A 73 -11.33 1.88 -9.60
CA ASP A 73 -11.26 3.28 -9.18
C ASP A 73 -9.88 3.91 -9.40
N SER A 74 -8.93 3.16 -9.92
CA SER A 74 -7.54 3.60 -10.10
C SER A 74 -6.93 4.12 -8.78
N ILE A 75 -7.09 3.33 -7.72
CA ILE A 75 -6.60 3.65 -6.39
C ILE A 75 -5.57 2.63 -5.95
N LEU A 76 -4.45 3.12 -5.40
CA LEU A 76 -3.55 2.33 -4.57
C LEU A 76 -4.03 2.48 -3.13
N ASP A 77 -4.65 1.43 -2.58
CA ASP A 77 -5.32 1.53 -1.29
C ASP A 77 -4.39 1.25 -0.11
N GLN A 78 -3.52 0.23 -0.22
CA GLN A 78 -2.56 -0.09 0.84
C GLN A 78 -1.24 -0.54 0.22
N LEU A 79 -0.14 -0.11 0.82
CA LEU A 79 1.21 -0.57 0.51
C LEU A 79 2.02 -0.56 1.80
N PHE A 80 2.44 -1.74 2.23
CA PHE A 80 3.24 -1.88 3.45
C PHE A 80 4.36 -2.90 3.25
N VAL A 81 5.49 -2.65 3.89
CA VAL A 81 6.62 -3.57 3.96
C VAL A 81 6.85 -3.88 5.44
N ALA A 82 7.05 -5.17 5.75
CA ALA A 82 7.32 -5.60 7.11
C ALA A 82 8.51 -4.80 7.69
N PRO A 83 8.43 -4.32 8.94
CA PRO A 83 9.48 -3.47 9.51
C PRO A 83 10.89 -4.06 9.39
N GLU A 84 11.04 -5.36 9.61
CA GLU A 84 12.34 -6.05 9.51
C GLU A 84 12.87 -6.16 8.08
N ALA A 85 12.03 -5.91 7.08
CA ALA A 85 12.39 -6.01 5.66
C ALA A 85 12.46 -4.67 4.96
N GLN A 86 12.32 -3.56 5.66
CA GLN A 86 12.38 -2.22 5.07
C GLN A 86 13.81 -1.89 4.61
N CYS A 87 13.92 -0.91 3.72
CA CYS A 87 15.19 -0.44 3.15
C CYS A 87 15.90 -1.46 2.27
N GLN A 88 15.17 -2.42 1.69
CA GLN A 88 15.72 -3.44 0.78
C GLN A 88 15.14 -3.34 -0.64
N GLY A 89 14.44 -2.25 -0.96
CA GLY A 89 13.86 -2.06 -2.28
C GLY A 89 12.51 -2.74 -2.49
N ILE A 90 11.93 -3.35 -1.47
CA ILE A 90 10.66 -4.07 -1.57
C ILE A 90 9.51 -3.10 -1.84
N GLY A 91 9.46 -1.97 -1.12
CA GLY A 91 8.45 -0.93 -1.34
C GLY A 91 8.47 -0.40 -2.77
N ALA A 92 9.67 -0.15 -3.31
CA ALA A 92 9.82 0.31 -4.69
C ALA A 92 9.30 -0.73 -5.68
N ALA A 93 9.59 -2.02 -5.45
CA ALA A 93 9.11 -3.10 -6.31
C ALA A 93 7.58 -3.23 -6.27
N LEU A 94 6.97 -3.09 -5.08
CA LEU A 94 5.51 -3.09 -4.93
C LEU A 94 4.89 -1.89 -5.64
N LEU A 95 5.48 -0.70 -5.52
CA LEU A 95 5.00 0.49 -6.20
C LEU A 95 5.10 0.34 -7.73
N ASP A 96 6.19 -0.24 -8.23
CA ASP A 96 6.32 -0.54 -9.65
C ASP A 96 5.24 -1.51 -10.13
N LYS A 97 4.88 -2.48 -9.30
CA LYS A 97 3.77 -3.38 -9.60
C LYS A 97 2.45 -2.63 -9.72
N ALA A 98 2.20 -1.67 -8.82
CA ALA A 98 1.01 -0.81 -8.89
C ALA A 98 1.00 0.00 -10.20
N LYS A 99 2.14 0.55 -10.59
CA LYS A 99 2.26 1.29 -11.86
C LYS A 99 1.98 0.41 -13.08
N GLN A 100 2.34 -0.86 -13.02
CA GLN A 100 2.02 -1.82 -14.08
C GLN A 100 0.53 -2.15 -14.13
N GLN A 101 -0.08 -2.38 -12.98
CA GLN A 101 -1.50 -2.72 -12.87
C GLN A 101 -2.41 -1.55 -13.21
N LEU A 102 -2.00 -0.34 -12.83
CA LEU A 102 -2.77 0.89 -13.00
C LEU A 102 -2.00 1.82 -13.94
N ALA A 103 -1.72 1.32 -15.15
CA ALA A 103 -0.78 1.92 -16.09
C ALA A 103 -1.17 3.34 -16.54
N THR A 104 -2.46 3.68 -16.51
CA THR A 104 -2.92 5.03 -16.89
C THR A 104 -2.76 6.04 -15.74
N GLY A 105 -2.55 5.57 -14.53
CA GLY A 105 -2.37 6.40 -13.36
C GLY A 105 -3.19 5.91 -12.18
N PHE A 106 -2.90 6.46 -11.02
CA PHE A 106 -3.64 6.16 -9.79
C PHE A 106 -3.45 7.27 -8.77
N THR A 107 -4.28 7.23 -7.73
CA THR A 107 -4.15 8.08 -6.56
C THR A 107 -4.00 7.21 -5.31
N LEU A 108 -3.44 7.82 -4.28
CA LEU A 108 -3.39 7.22 -2.95
C LEU A 108 -3.53 8.33 -1.90
N ARG A 109 -3.84 7.94 -0.67
CA ARG A 109 -3.83 8.86 0.46
C ARG A 109 -3.05 8.24 1.61
N THR A 110 -2.38 9.09 2.37
CA THR A 110 -1.61 8.69 3.53
C THR A 110 -1.72 9.79 4.59
N PRO A 111 -1.60 9.45 5.89
CA PRO A 111 -1.65 10.49 6.93
C PRO A 111 -0.66 11.62 6.66
N VAL A 112 -1.07 12.87 6.93
CA VAL A 112 -0.19 14.04 6.77
C VAL A 112 1.09 13.88 7.61
N THR A 113 1.01 13.16 8.73
CA THR A 113 2.14 12.92 9.63
C THR A 113 3.14 11.88 9.11
N ASN A 114 2.81 11.14 8.05
CA ASN A 114 3.68 10.10 7.51
C ASN A 114 4.78 10.69 6.60
N VAL A 115 5.74 11.36 7.21
CA VAL A 115 6.80 12.09 6.48
C VAL A 115 7.67 11.15 5.64
N ALA A 116 8.05 10.01 6.18
CA ALA A 116 8.86 9.02 5.44
C ALA A 116 8.11 8.51 4.20
N GLY A 117 6.81 8.26 4.33
CA GLY A 117 5.97 7.86 3.20
C GLY A 117 5.89 8.95 2.13
N HIS A 118 5.74 10.21 2.53
CA HIS A 118 5.72 11.33 1.57
C HIS A 118 7.00 11.39 0.76
N ARG A 119 8.15 11.28 1.41
CA ARG A 119 9.45 11.29 0.72
C ARG A 119 9.59 10.11 -0.23
N PHE A 120 9.13 8.94 0.19
CA PHE A 120 9.14 7.74 -0.64
C PHE A 120 8.32 7.94 -1.92
N TYR A 121 7.09 8.43 -1.79
CA TYR A 121 6.22 8.64 -2.95
C TYR A 121 6.76 9.71 -3.89
N GLU A 122 7.23 10.83 -3.36
CA GLU A 122 7.81 11.90 -4.17
C GLU A 122 9.05 11.42 -4.93
N ARG A 123 9.92 10.65 -4.28
CA ARG A 123 11.12 10.09 -4.89
C ARG A 123 10.78 9.14 -6.05
N HIS A 124 9.63 8.49 -5.99
CA HIS A 124 9.18 7.56 -7.03
C HIS A 124 8.21 8.19 -8.04
N GLY A 125 8.18 9.51 -8.11
CA GLY A 125 7.47 10.22 -9.17
C GLY A 125 6.02 10.55 -8.90
N LEU A 126 5.52 10.33 -7.67
CA LEU A 126 4.19 10.76 -7.30
C LEU A 126 4.22 12.24 -6.91
N ARG A 127 3.09 12.93 -7.09
CA ARG A 127 2.93 14.34 -6.75
C ARG A 127 1.80 14.53 -5.77
N VAL A 128 1.95 15.50 -4.88
CA VAL A 128 0.89 15.90 -3.95
C VAL A 128 -0.26 16.51 -4.76
N ILE A 129 -1.47 16.03 -4.52
CA ILE A 129 -2.69 16.57 -5.14
C ILE A 129 -3.34 17.56 -4.19
N GLN A 130 -3.61 17.15 -2.95
CA GLN A 130 -4.23 18.00 -1.93
C GLN A 130 -4.15 17.35 -0.56
N ASP A 131 -4.31 18.17 0.46
CA ASP A 131 -4.54 17.72 1.82
C ASP A 131 -6.04 17.79 2.09
N THR A 132 -6.59 16.77 2.75
CA THR A 132 -8.03 16.68 3.02
C THR A 132 -8.27 15.85 4.28
N ALA A 133 -9.53 15.70 4.66
CA ALA A 133 -9.89 14.82 5.77
C ALA A 133 -10.22 13.42 5.25
N HIS A 134 -9.81 12.40 6.00
CA HIS A 134 -10.20 11.03 5.69
C HIS A 134 -11.73 10.91 5.75
N PRO A 135 -12.39 10.33 4.75
CA PRO A 135 -13.85 10.31 4.69
C PRO A 135 -14.54 9.55 5.82
N ILE A 136 -13.84 8.62 6.47
CA ILE A 136 -14.40 7.83 7.57
C ILE A 136 -13.94 8.37 8.92
N THR A 137 -12.63 8.60 9.10
CA THR A 137 -12.06 8.96 10.40
C THR A 137 -11.98 10.45 10.64
N GLY A 138 -12.06 11.28 9.59
CA GLY A 138 -11.85 12.72 9.67
C GLY A 138 -10.40 13.15 9.88
N ALA A 139 -9.46 12.20 10.00
CA ALA A 139 -8.05 12.50 10.22
C ALA A 139 -7.43 13.19 9.00
N PRO A 140 -6.45 14.11 9.20
CA PRO A 140 -5.79 14.77 8.09
C PRO A 140 -4.99 13.77 7.23
N VAL A 141 -5.27 13.76 5.93
CA VAL A 141 -4.56 12.91 4.98
C VAL A 141 -4.07 13.74 3.80
N ARG A 142 -3.00 13.27 3.18
CA ARG A 142 -2.45 13.86 1.96
C ARG A 142 -2.67 12.90 0.82
N ARG A 143 -3.22 13.42 -0.28
CA ARG A 143 -3.42 12.64 -1.50
C ARG A 143 -2.25 12.87 -2.44
N PHE A 144 -1.75 11.76 -2.99
CA PHE A 144 -0.73 11.75 -4.03
C PHE A 144 -1.32 11.15 -5.31
N GLY A 145 -0.78 11.56 -6.43
CA GLY A 145 -1.14 11.01 -7.72
C GLY A 145 0.07 10.66 -8.55
N TRP A 146 -0.10 9.67 -9.40
CA TRP A 146 0.89 9.28 -10.40
C TRP A 146 0.18 9.09 -11.73
N ARG A 147 0.81 9.59 -12.80
CA ARG A 147 0.40 9.32 -14.18
C ARG A 147 1.61 8.85 -14.96
N GLN A 148 1.37 7.87 -15.83
CA GLN A 148 2.37 7.50 -16.79
C GLN A 148 2.67 8.72 -17.67
N GLN A 149 3.95 9.10 -17.76
CA GLN A 149 4.35 10.16 -18.66
C GLN A 149 4.19 9.67 -20.09
N ALA A 150 3.58 10.51 -20.94
CA ALA A 150 3.54 10.23 -22.37
C ALA A 150 4.99 10.17 -22.87
N THR A 151 5.38 9.01 -23.40
CA THR A 151 6.63 8.90 -24.13
C THR A 151 6.43 9.72 -25.42
N GLU A 152 7.13 10.82 -25.53
CA GLU A 152 7.24 11.47 -26.81
C GLU A 152 7.98 10.51 -27.74
N GLY A 153 7.22 9.98 -28.68
CA GLY A 153 7.77 9.10 -29.69
C GLY A 153 8.63 9.88 -30.66
#